data_502554a00d33f1dff5f218d7caf1822d
#
_entry.id   502554a00d33f1dff5f218d7caf1822d
#
_cell.length_a   1.000
_cell.length_b   1.000
_cell.length_c   1.000
_cell.angle_alpha   90.00
_cell.angle_beta   90.00
_cell.angle_gamma   90.00
#
_symmetry.space_group_name_H-M   'P 1'
#
loop_
_entity.id
_entity.type
_entity.pdbx_description
1 polymer ?
#
loop_
_entity_poly.entity_id
_entity_poly.type
_entity_poly.pdbx_seq_one_letter_code
_entity_poly.pdbx_strand_id
1 'polypeptide(L)'
;MKKASSSEIKPPLRKVSNDRRVEVGRNITSRVLERYKDTVLAVFISGSTAKKLDRPYSDLEMICVVKDGLEMPNKYCIYDGLLVEVDYPQESAFLKAARGPGWDWPIQADQYRNHVVVFDRDGWMRKLAEAVAENDRTDFTEAIRFAAIAMTESLGAVRNADFKQDPLDLRTRAFYMAWDTARVVFLLNRKYVLTTSWFWKQLFECPQQPKDFRRLIEVVAGFVESGSRQLVEAVEKLWQETMVMVRDRGVTIESAEIIV
;
A
#
# COMPACT_ATOMS: atom_id res chain seq x y z
N MET A 1 26.31 7.91 -43.30
CA MET A 1 25.62 7.55 -42.04
C MET A 1 24.11 7.55 -42.27
N LYS A 2 23.48 6.38 -42.35
CA LYS A 2 22.01 6.26 -42.43
C LYS A 2 21.43 6.64 -41.09
N LYS A 3 20.61 7.70 -41.01
CA LYS A 3 19.79 8.00 -39.82
C LYS A 3 18.89 6.79 -39.58
N ALA A 4 19.07 6.11 -38.43
CA ALA A 4 18.10 5.13 -37.98
C ALA A 4 16.76 5.86 -37.83
N SER A 5 15.74 5.38 -38.54
CA SER A 5 14.38 5.87 -38.39
C SER A 5 14.01 5.62 -36.93
N SER A 6 13.66 6.65 -36.16
CA SER A 6 13.08 6.51 -34.85
C SER A 6 11.74 5.79 -35.04
N SER A 7 11.75 4.46 -34.92
CA SER A 7 10.49 3.71 -34.80
C SER A 7 9.77 4.25 -33.57
N GLU A 8 8.56 4.73 -33.78
CA GLU A 8 7.70 5.22 -32.71
C GLU A 8 7.56 4.15 -31.64
N ILE A 9 8.12 4.40 -30.45
CA ILE A 9 8.00 3.47 -29.31
C ILE A 9 6.58 3.57 -28.77
N LYS A 10 5.78 2.54 -29.00
CA LYS A 10 4.41 2.47 -28.46
C LYS A 10 4.42 1.83 -27.08
N PRO A 11 3.60 2.34 -26.14
CA PRO A 11 3.43 1.69 -24.84
C PRO A 11 3.03 0.23 -25.01
N PRO A 12 3.68 -0.71 -24.31
CA PRO A 12 3.46 -2.14 -24.53
C PRO A 12 2.18 -2.67 -23.87
N LEU A 13 1.47 -1.85 -23.04
CA LEU A 13 0.29 -2.27 -22.30
C LEU A 13 -0.94 -2.38 -23.20
N ARG A 14 -1.72 -3.44 -23.00
CA ARG A 14 -3.00 -3.71 -23.69
C ARG A 14 -4.15 -3.86 -22.70
N LYS A 15 -5.37 -3.74 -23.20
CA LYS A 15 -6.57 -4.07 -22.42
C LYS A 15 -6.64 -5.58 -22.20
N VAL A 16 -6.72 -6.00 -20.94
CA VAL A 16 -6.80 -7.41 -20.53
C VAL A 16 -8.03 -7.61 -19.65
N SER A 17 -8.73 -8.72 -19.78
CA SER A 17 -9.86 -9.09 -18.91
C SER A 17 -9.40 -9.77 -17.63
N ASN A 18 -10.24 -9.78 -16.60
CA ASN A 18 -9.99 -10.52 -15.36
C ASN A 18 -9.72 -12.00 -15.62
N ASP A 19 -10.57 -12.67 -16.43
CA ASP A 19 -10.42 -14.10 -16.75
C ASP A 19 -9.06 -14.40 -17.40
N ARG A 20 -8.60 -13.53 -18.30
CA ARG A 20 -7.29 -13.67 -18.93
C ARG A 20 -6.15 -13.51 -17.93
N ARG A 21 -6.26 -12.59 -16.97
CA ARG A 21 -5.28 -12.46 -15.87
C ARG A 21 -5.20 -13.73 -15.04
N VAL A 22 -6.36 -14.26 -14.64
CA VAL A 22 -6.41 -15.53 -13.89
C VAL A 22 -5.83 -16.69 -14.67
N GLU A 23 -6.11 -16.78 -15.96
CA GLU A 23 -5.52 -17.80 -16.85
C GLU A 23 -3.98 -17.66 -16.92
N VAL A 24 -3.46 -16.44 -17.11
CA VAL A 24 -2.02 -16.17 -17.09
C VAL A 24 -1.41 -16.58 -15.75
N GLY A 25 -2.07 -16.24 -14.63
CA GLY A 25 -1.63 -16.63 -13.30
C GLY A 25 -1.54 -18.13 -13.11
N ARG A 26 -2.51 -18.91 -13.61
CA ARG A 26 -2.46 -20.39 -13.61
C ARG A 26 -1.28 -20.93 -14.44
N ASN A 27 -1.04 -20.36 -15.62
CA ASN A 27 0.07 -20.76 -16.47
C ASN A 27 1.45 -20.47 -15.84
N ILE A 28 1.58 -19.30 -15.17
CA ILE A 28 2.78 -18.96 -14.41
C ILE A 28 2.95 -19.96 -13.25
N THR A 29 1.89 -20.27 -12.51
CA THR A 29 1.92 -21.23 -11.40
C THR A 29 2.44 -22.59 -11.85
N SER A 30 1.94 -23.13 -12.97
CA SER A 30 2.43 -24.41 -13.50
C SER A 30 3.93 -24.39 -13.75
N ARG A 31 4.47 -23.35 -14.39
CA ARG A 31 5.91 -23.18 -14.66
C ARG A 31 6.74 -23.01 -13.38
N VAL A 32 6.20 -22.28 -12.38
CA VAL A 32 6.85 -22.13 -11.08
C VAL A 32 6.96 -23.48 -10.38
N LEU A 33 5.88 -24.27 -10.37
CA LEU A 33 5.87 -25.59 -9.75
C LEU A 33 6.79 -26.60 -10.46
N GLU A 34 6.84 -26.58 -11.79
CA GLU A 34 7.78 -27.40 -12.58
C GLU A 34 9.24 -27.09 -12.21
N ARG A 35 9.56 -25.80 -12.06
CA ARG A 35 10.93 -25.33 -11.81
C ARG A 35 11.38 -25.51 -10.36
N TYR A 36 10.53 -25.18 -9.40
CA TYR A 36 10.88 -25.05 -7.99
C TYR A 36 10.28 -26.13 -7.09
N LYS A 37 9.39 -26.97 -7.65
CA LYS A 37 8.86 -28.20 -7.02
C LYS A 37 8.48 -28.00 -5.54
N ASP A 38 9.13 -28.76 -4.67
CA ASP A 38 8.79 -28.86 -3.25
C ASP A 38 9.19 -27.64 -2.42
N THR A 39 9.85 -26.65 -3.01
CA THR A 39 10.18 -25.41 -2.31
C THR A 39 9.02 -24.41 -2.26
N VAL A 40 8.03 -24.58 -3.14
CA VAL A 40 6.83 -23.74 -3.20
C VAL A 40 5.77 -24.28 -2.24
N LEU A 41 5.28 -23.41 -1.35
CA LEU A 41 4.27 -23.74 -0.34
C LEU A 41 2.86 -23.30 -0.76
N ALA A 42 2.72 -22.10 -1.33
CA ALA A 42 1.46 -21.63 -1.86
C ALA A 42 1.69 -20.65 -3.02
N VAL A 43 0.74 -20.61 -3.95
CA VAL A 43 0.67 -19.58 -5.00
C VAL A 43 -0.74 -19.04 -5.07
N PHE A 44 -0.88 -17.75 -5.03
CA PHE A 44 -2.18 -17.08 -5.14
C PHE A 44 -2.06 -15.75 -5.87
N ILE A 45 -3.17 -15.33 -6.46
CA ILE A 45 -3.35 -14.03 -7.07
C ILE A 45 -3.88 -13.10 -5.97
N SER A 46 -3.31 -11.91 -5.87
CA SER A 46 -3.72 -10.84 -4.95
C SER A 46 -4.26 -9.61 -5.68
N GLY A 47 -4.32 -8.50 -4.99
CA GLY A 47 -4.63 -7.20 -5.56
C GLY A 47 -6.04 -7.08 -6.16
N SER A 48 -6.18 -6.21 -7.13
CA SER A 48 -7.46 -5.91 -7.76
C SER A 48 -8.06 -7.09 -8.51
N THR A 49 -7.22 -7.92 -9.13
CA THR A 49 -7.63 -9.11 -9.89
C THR A 49 -8.34 -10.13 -9.01
N ALA A 50 -7.84 -10.37 -7.79
CA ALA A 50 -8.44 -11.35 -6.88
C ALA A 50 -9.87 -10.98 -6.46
N LYS A 51 -10.19 -9.69 -6.41
CA LYS A 51 -11.48 -9.14 -5.97
C LYS A 51 -12.41 -8.78 -7.13
N LYS A 52 -12.00 -8.98 -8.37
CA LYS A 52 -12.71 -8.52 -9.59
C LYS A 52 -12.94 -6.99 -9.60
N LEU A 53 -12.01 -6.24 -9.01
CA LEU A 53 -11.96 -4.78 -9.01
C LEU A 53 -10.98 -4.23 -10.04
N ASP A 54 -10.34 -5.12 -10.79
CA ASP A 54 -9.38 -4.80 -11.83
C ASP A 54 -10.03 -4.07 -13.01
N ARG A 55 -9.25 -3.19 -13.62
CA ARG A 55 -9.59 -2.41 -14.80
C ARG A 55 -8.82 -2.94 -16.00
N PRO A 56 -9.16 -2.54 -17.24
CA PRO A 56 -8.52 -3.09 -18.44
C PRO A 56 -6.99 -3.04 -18.48
N TYR A 57 -6.36 -2.08 -17.80
CA TYR A 57 -4.91 -1.90 -17.73
C TYR A 57 -4.31 -2.22 -16.35
N SER A 58 -5.06 -2.86 -15.46
CA SER A 58 -4.52 -3.34 -14.19
C SER A 58 -3.47 -4.43 -14.43
N ASP A 59 -2.53 -4.52 -13.52
CA ASP A 59 -1.53 -5.58 -13.43
C ASP A 59 -2.11 -6.92 -12.97
N LEU A 60 -1.27 -7.92 -12.98
CA LEU A 60 -1.48 -9.21 -12.33
C LEU A 60 -0.45 -9.33 -11.21
N GLU A 61 -0.92 -9.26 -9.98
CA GLU A 61 -0.11 -9.41 -8.77
C GLU A 61 -0.22 -10.86 -8.26
N MET A 62 0.93 -11.53 -8.12
CA MET A 62 0.99 -12.92 -7.64
C MET A 62 1.97 -13.03 -6.47
N ILE A 63 1.59 -13.83 -5.50
CA ILE A 63 2.44 -14.20 -4.37
C ILE A 63 2.75 -15.68 -4.47
N CYS A 64 4.02 -16.02 -4.50
CA CYS A 64 4.53 -17.38 -4.48
C CYS A 64 5.33 -17.60 -3.20
N VAL A 65 4.68 -18.10 -2.16
CA VAL A 65 5.35 -18.33 -0.86
C VAL A 65 6.27 -19.51 -0.97
N VAL A 66 7.52 -19.33 -0.54
CA VAL A 66 8.57 -20.34 -0.59
C VAL A 66 9.07 -20.70 0.81
N LYS A 67 9.70 -21.89 0.93
CA LYS A 67 10.34 -22.33 2.18
C LYS A 67 11.42 -21.34 2.60
N ASP A 68 11.63 -21.22 3.91
CA ASP A 68 12.70 -20.42 4.48
C ASP A 68 14.09 -20.90 4.02
N GLY A 69 15.02 -19.95 3.95
CA GLY A 69 16.38 -20.20 3.47
C GLY A 69 16.54 -20.21 1.94
N LEU A 70 15.44 -19.99 1.19
CA LEU A 70 15.48 -19.88 -0.26
C LEU A 70 15.26 -18.42 -0.66
N GLU A 71 16.31 -17.74 -1.10
CA GLU A 71 16.21 -16.39 -1.65
C GLU A 71 15.88 -16.43 -3.14
N MET A 72 14.72 -15.94 -3.49
CA MET A 72 14.27 -15.82 -4.87
C MET A 72 13.96 -14.35 -5.19
N PRO A 73 14.56 -13.80 -6.26
CA PRO A 73 14.27 -12.43 -6.65
C PRO A 73 12.84 -12.32 -7.23
N ASN A 74 12.12 -11.30 -6.83
CA ASN A 74 10.84 -10.95 -7.41
C ASN A 74 10.94 -10.77 -8.93
N LYS A 75 9.88 -11.04 -9.67
CA LYS A 75 9.84 -10.98 -11.13
C LYS A 75 8.79 -9.98 -11.59
N TYR A 76 9.23 -9.05 -12.41
CA TYR A 76 8.39 -8.03 -13.01
C TYR A 76 8.60 -8.07 -14.52
N CYS A 77 7.53 -8.22 -15.28
CA CYS A 77 7.62 -8.22 -16.75
C CYS A 77 6.31 -7.78 -17.39
N ILE A 78 6.40 -7.44 -18.67
CA ILE A 78 5.21 -7.27 -19.51
C ILE A 78 5.07 -8.51 -20.40
N TYR A 79 4.01 -9.26 -20.15
CA TYR A 79 3.67 -10.47 -20.89
C TYR A 79 2.40 -10.25 -21.69
N ASP A 80 2.48 -10.31 -23.00
CA ASP A 80 1.37 -10.07 -23.95
C ASP A 80 0.55 -8.80 -23.64
N GLY A 81 1.25 -7.71 -23.29
CA GLY A 81 0.65 -6.43 -22.95
C GLY A 81 0.07 -6.33 -21.53
N LEU A 82 0.24 -7.33 -20.70
CA LEU A 82 -0.11 -7.36 -19.29
C LEU A 82 1.13 -7.16 -18.42
N LEU A 83 1.11 -6.19 -17.51
CA LEU A 83 2.11 -6.10 -16.45
C LEU A 83 1.88 -7.25 -15.46
N VAL A 84 2.92 -8.03 -15.21
CA VAL A 84 2.90 -9.18 -14.30
C VAL A 84 3.95 -8.98 -13.22
N GLU A 85 3.53 -9.12 -11.99
CA GLU A 85 4.37 -9.06 -10.79
C GLU A 85 4.25 -10.38 -10.04
N VAL A 86 5.39 -11.02 -9.76
CA VAL A 86 5.44 -12.27 -8.98
C VAL A 86 6.44 -12.09 -7.87
N ASP A 87 5.95 -12.02 -6.65
CA ASP A 87 6.76 -11.93 -5.44
C ASP A 87 7.00 -13.32 -4.85
N TYR A 88 8.21 -13.52 -4.32
CA TYR A 88 8.65 -14.78 -3.73
C TYR A 88 9.05 -14.62 -2.25
N PRO A 89 8.10 -14.30 -1.36
CA PRO A 89 8.41 -14.17 0.05
C PRO A 89 8.70 -15.54 0.69
N GLN A 90 9.64 -15.54 1.65
CA GLN A 90 9.85 -16.69 2.52
C GLN A 90 8.70 -16.83 3.52
N GLU A 91 8.36 -18.08 3.89
CA GLU A 91 7.21 -18.41 4.75
C GLU A 91 7.20 -17.61 6.05
N SER A 92 8.29 -17.66 6.81
CA SER A 92 8.36 -17.03 8.14
C SER A 92 8.20 -15.51 8.06
N ALA A 93 8.84 -14.87 7.09
CA ALA A 93 8.76 -13.43 6.87
C ALA A 93 7.33 -13.01 6.46
N PHE A 94 6.70 -13.76 5.55
CA PHE A 94 5.36 -13.47 5.08
C PHE A 94 4.30 -13.63 6.18
N LEU A 95 4.37 -14.73 6.95
CA LEU A 95 3.47 -14.95 8.08
C LEU A 95 3.69 -13.94 9.22
N LYS A 96 4.93 -13.55 9.49
CA LYS A 96 5.25 -12.50 10.46
C LYS A 96 4.61 -11.16 10.06
N ALA A 97 4.73 -10.79 8.78
CA ALA A 97 4.11 -9.57 8.26
C ALA A 97 2.57 -9.63 8.28
N ALA A 98 1.98 -10.80 8.03
CA ALA A 98 0.54 -10.99 8.12
C ALA A 98 0.00 -10.87 9.55
N ARG A 99 0.79 -11.26 10.60
CA ARG A 99 0.40 -11.20 12.02
C ARG A 99 0.46 -9.81 12.60
N GLY A 100 1.47 -9.02 12.26
CA GLY A 100 1.75 -7.75 12.92
C GLY A 100 1.29 -6.54 12.10
N PRO A 101 0.59 -5.56 12.69
CA PRO A 101 0.33 -4.30 12.01
C PRO A 101 1.60 -3.45 12.01
N GLY A 102 2.15 -3.17 10.82
CA GLY A 102 3.13 -2.10 10.62
C GLY A 102 2.44 -0.76 10.35
N TRP A 103 3.19 0.32 10.30
CA TRP A 103 2.67 1.66 9.96
C TRP A 103 2.09 1.74 8.53
N ASP A 104 2.52 0.87 7.62
CA ASP A 104 2.03 0.73 6.26
C ASP A 104 0.98 -0.40 6.10
N TRP A 105 0.55 -1.00 7.21
CA TRP A 105 -0.48 -2.04 7.23
C TRP A 105 -1.73 -1.70 6.40
N PRO A 106 -2.24 -0.46 6.36
CA PRO A 106 -3.40 -0.13 5.54
C PRO A 106 -3.22 -0.43 4.05
N ILE A 107 -1.98 -0.42 3.55
CA ILE A 107 -1.67 -0.71 2.15
C ILE A 107 -1.38 -2.20 1.95
N GLN A 108 -0.70 -2.83 2.92
CA GLN A 108 -0.22 -4.21 2.80
C GLN A 108 -1.27 -5.27 3.17
N ALA A 109 -2.24 -4.94 4.01
CA ALA A 109 -3.12 -5.94 4.62
C ALA A 109 -4.01 -6.69 3.62
N ASP A 110 -4.33 -6.09 2.50
CA ASP A 110 -5.20 -6.67 1.48
C ASP A 110 -4.67 -7.99 0.93
N GLN A 111 -3.37 -8.07 0.63
CA GLN A 111 -2.74 -9.25 0.05
C GLN A 111 -2.83 -10.50 0.96
N TYR A 112 -2.93 -10.33 2.28
CA TYR A 112 -3.07 -11.42 3.23
C TYR A 112 -4.52 -11.90 3.38
N ARG A 113 -5.50 -11.10 2.97
CA ARG A 113 -6.93 -11.30 3.21
C ARG A 113 -7.72 -11.64 1.96
N ASN A 114 -7.41 -11.01 0.85
CA ASN A 114 -8.19 -11.09 -0.39
C ASN A 114 -7.35 -11.67 -1.52
N HIS A 115 -7.51 -12.98 -1.77
CA HIS A 115 -6.70 -13.70 -2.75
C HIS A 115 -7.50 -14.79 -3.48
N VAL A 116 -7.07 -15.14 -4.67
CA VAL A 116 -7.51 -16.34 -5.39
C VAL A 116 -6.40 -17.37 -5.31
N VAL A 117 -6.63 -18.44 -4.54
CA VAL A 117 -5.66 -19.53 -4.38
C VAL A 117 -5.54 -20.30 -5.69
N VAL A 118 -4.34 -20.45 -6.20
CA VAL A 118 -4.03 -21.24 -7.39
C VAL A 118 -3.33 -22.56 -7.02
N PHE A 119 -2.50 -22.54 -5.97
CA PHE A 119 -1.84 -23.72 -5.43
C PHE A 119 -1.70 -23.59 -3.91
N ASP A 120 -1.96 -24.68 -3.19
CA ASP A 120 -1.89 -24.76 -1.73
C ASP A 120 -1.29 -26.11 -1.32
N ARG A 121 -0.04 -26.11 -0.87
CA ARG A 121 0.65 -27.33 -0.42
C ARG A 121 0.23 -27.65 1.02
N ASP A 122 -0.32 -28.84 1.21
CA ASP A 122 -0.65 -29.41 2.53
C ASP A 122 -1.54 -28.48 3.40
N GLY A 123 -2.32 -27.61 2.76
CA GLY A 123 -3.20 -26.66 3.46
C GLY A 123 -2.42 -25.51 4.11
N TRP A 124 -1.34 -25.05 3.50
CA TRP A 124 -0.54 -23.92 3.98
C TRP A 124 -1.37 -22.64 4.20
N MET A 125 -2.40 -22.45 3.36
CA MET A 125 -3.29 -21.29 3.48
C MET A 125 -3.99 -21.18 4.84
N ARG A 126 -4.10 -22.27 5.61
CA ARG A 126 -4.61 -22.22 6.99
C ARG A 126 -3.69 -21.43 7.91
N LYS A 127 -2.35 -21.57 7.74
CA LYS A 127 -1.38 -20.80 8.52
C LYS A 127 -1.52 -19.31 8.26
N LEU A 128 -1.79 -18.93 7.00
CA LEU A 128 -2.05 -17.53 6.64
C LEU A 128 -3.35 -17.03 7.28
N ALA A 129 -4.42 -17.82 7.23
CA ALA A 129 -5.70 -17.46 7.87
C ALA A 129 -5.55 -17.29 9.39
N GLU A 130 -4.78 -18.16 10.05
CA GLU A 130 -4.46 -18.05 11.49
C GLU A 130 -3.66 -16.76 11.78
N ALA A 131 -2.64 -16.45 10.97
CA ALA A 131 -1.86 -15.23 11.10
C ALA A 131 -2.72 -13.95 10.95
N VAL A 132 -3.66 -13.96 10.00
CA VAL A 132 -4.63 -12.87 9.82
C VAL A 132 -5.57 -12.75 11.01
N ALA A 133 -6.06 -13.87 11.55
CA ALA A 133 -6.92 -13.86 12.74
C ALA A 133 -6.18 -13.39 14.00
N GLU A 134 -4.87 -13.64 14.11
CA GLU A 134 -4.02 -13.03 15.15
C GLU A 134 -3.91 -11.52 14.97
N ASN A 135 -3.65 -11.04 13.73
CA ASN A 135 -3.58 -9.62 13.42
C ASN A 135 -4.87 -8.88 13.79
N ASP A 136 -6.04 -9.47 13.54
CA ASP A 136 -7.34 -8.83 13.85
C ASP A 136 -7.54 -8.60 15.37
N ARG A 137 -6.81 -9.36 16.22
CA ARG A 137 -6.83 -9.20 17.68
C ARG A 137 -5.67 -8.37 18.24
N THR A 138 -4.66 -8.09 17.40
CA THR A 138 -3.46 -7.37 17.83
C THR A 138 -3.77 -5.90 18.13
N ASP A 139 -3.02 -5.32 19.06
CA ASP A 139 -3.05 -3.89 19.34
C ASP A 139 -2.35 -3.10 18.22
N PHE A 140 -2.95 -1.99 17.80
CA PHE A 140 -2.46 -1.12 16.75
C PHE A 140 -1.74 0.13 17.27
N THR A 141 -1.60 0.28 18.58
CA THR A 141 -1.02 1.46 19.23
C THR A 141 0.34 1.83 18.66
N GLU A 142 1.25 0.87 18.50
CA GLU A 142 2.57 1.14 17.96
C GLU A 142 2.54 1.49 16.45
N ALA A 143 1.70 0.82 15.68
CA ALA A 143 1.54 1.15 14.26
C ALA A 143 0.99 2.58 14.07
N ILE A 144 0.01 2.99 14.88
CA ILE A 144 -0.54 4.35 14.90
C ILE A 144 0.54 5.34 15.32
N ARG A 145 1.34 5.03 16.36
CA ARG A 145 2.43 5.88 16.84
C ARG A 145 3.47 6.13 15.74
N PHE A 146 3.93 5.08 15.06
CA PHE A 146 4.90 5.22 13.97
C PHE A 146 4.33 6.00 12.77
N ALA A 147 3.07 5.75 12.39
CA ALA A 147 2.42 6.50 11.33
C ALA A 147 2.26 7.99 11.69
N ALA A 148 1.94 8.31 12.95
CA ALA A 148 1.82 9.68 13.45
C ALA A 148 3.19 10.40 13.49
N ILE A 149 4.28 9.69 13.77
CA ILE A 149 5.65 10.22 13.69
C ILE A 149 5.98 10.54 12.22
N ALA A 150 5.73 9.62 11.28
CA ALA A 150 5.97 9.85 9.85
C ALA A 150 5.14 11.04 9.32
N MET A 151 3.87 11.15 9.72
CA MET A 151 3.02 12.32 9.43
C MET A 151 3.62 13.63 10.00
N THR A 152 4.23 13.59 11.18
CA THR A 152 4.87 14.77 11.80
C THR A 152 6.17 15.13 11.09
N GLU A 153 6.93 14.16 10.59
CA GLU A 153 8.09 14.40 9.72
C GLU A 153 7.67 15.10 8.43
N SER A 154 6.58 14.65 7.80
CA SER A 154 6.02 15.30 6.61
C SER A 154 5.58 16.74 6.89
N LEU A 155 5.00 17.05 8.06
CA LEU A 155 4.73 18.43 8.48
C LEU A 155 6.02 19.26 8.54
N GLY A 156 7.10 18.72 9.11
CA GLY A 156 8.41 19.38 9.15
C GLY A 156 8.95 19.68 7.75
N ALA A 157 8.77 18.76 6.80
CA ALA A 157 9.16 18.96 5.40
C ALA A 157 8.34 20.07 4.71
N VAL A 158 7.04 20.17 4.97
CA VAL A 158 6.19 21.27 4.47
C VAL A 158 6.66 22.61 5.02
N ARG A 159 6.94 22.71 6.32
CA ARG A 159 7.47 23.93 6.94
C ARG A 159 8.80 24.37 6.35
N ASN A 160 9.69 23.41 6.05
CA ASN A 160 10.96 23.68 5.39
C ASN A 160 10.79 24.22 3.97
N ALA A 161 9.84 23.67 3.20
CA ALA A 161 9.56 24.16 1.85
C ALA A 161 8.93 25.56 1.86
N ASP A 162 8.04 25.83 2.81
CA ASP A 162 7.47 27.18 3.01
C ASP A 162 8.56 28.19 3.42
N PHE A 163 9.42 27.83 4.36
CA PHE A 163 10.55 28.68 4.77
C PHE A 163 11.47 29.04 3.60
N LYS A 164 11.70 28.11 2.68
CA LYS A 164 12.52 28.33 1.46
C LYS A 164 11.74 29.07 0.36
N GLN A 165 10.45 29.32 0.52
CA GLN A 165 9.56 29.91 -0.49
C GLN A 165 9.61 29.14 -1.83
N ASP A 166 9.70 27.80 -1.75
CA ASP A 166 9.67 26.90 -2.90
C ASP A 166 8.26 26.33 -3.13
N PRO A 167 7.46 26.88 -4.06
CA PRO A 167 6.09 26.45 -4.24
C PRO A 167 5.96 25.04 -4.82
N LEU A 168 6.97 24.53 -5.55
CA LEU A 168 6.95 23.19 -6.10
C LEU A 168 7.22 22.16 -5.00
N ASP A 169 8.28 22.37 -4.19
CA ASP A 169 8.57 21.50 -3.06
C ASP A 169 7.43 21.53 -2.04
N LEU A 170 6.85 22.72 -1.76
CA LEU A 170 5.70 22.87 -0.86
C LEU A 170 4.51 21.98 -1.27
N ARG A 171 4.10 22.01 -2.54
CA ARG A 171 2.99 21.18 -3.04
C ARG A 171 3.33 19.68 -2.98
N THR A 172 4.55 19.33 -3.31
CA THR A 172 5.03 17.94 -3.24
C THR A 172 4.99 17.42 -1.80
N ARG A 173 5.49 18.19 -0.83
CA ARG A 173 5.48 17.81 0.59
C ARG A 173 4.08 17.76 1.17
N ALA A 174 3.21 18.68 0.77
CA ALA A 174 1.81 18.66 1.18
C ALA A 174 1.10 17.38 0.70
N PHE A 175 1.34 16.94 -0.53
CA PHE A 175 0.79 15.68 -1.02
C PHE A 175 1.27 14.47 -0.18
N TYR A 176 2.55 14.38 0.16
CA TYR A 176 3.05 13.33 1.05
C TYR A 176 2.42 13.42 2.45
N MET A 177 2.24 14.62 2.97
CA MET A 177 1.52 14.83 4.23
C MET A 177 0.09 14.29 4.19
N ALA A 178 -0.65 14.51 3.09
CA ALA A 178 -2.00 13.95 2.91
C ALA A 178 -1.97 12.42 2.89
N TRP A 179 -0.96 11.82 2.26
CA TRP A 179 -0.77 10.37 2.19
C TRP A 179 -0.46 9.76 3.56
N ASP A 180 0.43 10.38 4.34
CA ASP A 180 0.78 9.89 5.67
C ASP A 180 -0.39 10.08 6.64
N THR A 181 -1.12 11.20 6.56
CA THR A 181 -2.37 11.40 7.31
C THR A 181 -3.39 10.30 7.01
N ALA A 182 -3.53 9.92 5.75
CA ALA A 182 -4.44 8.85 5.35
C ALA A 182 -4.09 7.52 6.03
N ARG A 183 -2.79 7.17 6.13
CA ARG A 183 -2.35 5.97 6.86
C ARG A 183 -2.77 6.01 8.32
N VAL A 184 -2.57 7.15 9.00
CA VAL A 184 -3.01 7.32 10.40
C VAL A 184 -4.51 7.10 10.53
N VAL A 185 -5.32 7.72 9.65
CA VAL A 185 -6.78 7.59 9.69
C VAL A 185 -7.23 6.16 9.41
N PHE A 186 -6.63 5.45 8.45
CA PHE A 186 -6.92 4.05 8.20
C PHE A 186 -6.57 3.16 9.41
N LEU A 187 -5.41 3.36 10.05
CA LEU A 187 -5.00 2.61 11.24
C LEU A 187 -5.95 2.85 12.42
N LEU A 188 -6.33 4.10 12.68
CA LEU A 188 -7.29 4.47 13.73
C LEU A 188 -8.65 3.77 13.53
N ASN A 189 -9.04 3.55 12.29
CA ASN A 189 -10.28 2.88 11.91
C ASN A 189 -10.12 1.36 11.70
N ARG A 190 -8.90 0.81 11.79
CA ARG A 190 -8.59 -0.59 11.44
C ARG A 190 -9.12 -0.97 10.05
N LYS A 191 -8.95 -0.05 9.08
CA LYS A 191 -9.33 -0.23 7.69
C LYS A 191 -8.11 -0.37 6.81
N TYR A 192 -8.20 -1.17 5.77
CA TYR A 192 -7.17 -1.31 4.77
C TYR A 192 -7.72 -1.03 3.37
N VAL A 193 -6.83 -0.70 2.46
CA VAL A 193 -7.15 -0.31 1.09
C VAL A 193 -7.37 -1.56 0.23
N LEU A 194 -8.56 -1.71 -0.33
CA LEU A 194 -8.89 -2.82 -1.23
C LEU A 194 -8.24 -2.69 -2.61
N THR A 195 -8.07 -1.47 -3.07
CA THR A 195 -7.36 -1.13 -4.30
C THR A 195 -6.91 0.32 -4.25
N THR A 196 -5.70 0.59 -4.72
CA THR A 196 -5.14 1.95 -4.76
C THR A 196 -5.99 2.91 -5.61
N SER A 197 -6.70 2.40 -6.62
CA SER A 197 -7.66 3.17 -7.41
C SER A 197 -8.81 3.77 -6.58
N TRP A 198 -9.09 3.21 -5.41
CA TRP A 198 -10.14 3.67 -4.50
C TRP A 198 -9.60 4.26 -3.20
N PHE A 199 -8.30 4.51 -3.12
CA PHE A 199 -7.63 4.98 -1.91
C PHE A 199 -8.37 6.14 -1.25
N TRP A 200 -8.53 7.25 -1.95
CA TRP A 200 -9.19 8.45 -1.42
C TRP A 200 -10.68 8.23 -1.16
N LYS A 201 -11.36 7.46 -2.01
CA LYS A 201 -12.77 7.11 -1.79
C LYS A 201 -12.93 6.35 -0.47
N GLN A 202 -12.15 5.30 -0.26
CA GLN A 202 -12.20 4.50 0.97
C GLN A 202 -11.78 5.30 2.20
N LEU A 203 -10.82 6.22 2.05
CA LEU A 203 -10.42 7.13 3.11
C LEU A 203 -11.59 8.01 3.59
N PHE A 204 -12.34 8.58 2.65
CA PHE A 204 -13.50 9.41 2.98
C PHE A 204 -14.73 8.62 3.49
N GLU A 205 -14.69 7.29 3.39
CA GLU A 205 -15.70 6.38 3.94
C GLU A 205 -15.32 5.85 5.33
N CYS A 206 -14.16 6.24 5.89
CA CYS A 206 -13.78 5.90 7.25
C CYS A 206 -14.76 6.52 8.26
N PRO A 207 -15.30 5.74 9.23
CA PRO A 207 -16.30 6.24 10.16
C PRO A 207 -15.76 7.27 11.14
N GLN A 208 -14.48 7.21 11.51
CA GLN A 208 -13.82 8.17 12.36
C GLN A 208 -12.84 9.00 11.53
N GLN A 209 -13.05 10.30 11.48
CA GLN A 209 -12.25 11.24 10.70
C GLN A 209 -11.93 12.49 11.51
N PRO A 210 -10.78 13.16 11.24
CA PRO A 210 -10.50 14.46 11.78
C PRO A 210 -11.60 15.48 11.44
N LYS A 211 -11.73 16.53 12.22
CA LYS A 211 -12.67 17.62 11.91
C LYS A 211 -12.33 18.24 10.55
N ASP A 212 -13.35 18.55 9.75
CA ASP A 212 -13.22 19.14 8.40
C ASP A 212 -12.34 18.31 7.43
N PHE A 213 -12.16 17.01 7.69
CA PHE A 213 -11.17 16.14 7.08
C PHE A 213 -11.18 16.20 5.56
N ARG A 214 -12.35 15.98 4.95
CA ARG A 214 -12.46 15.93 3.48
C ARG A 214 -11.97 17.23 2.85
N ARG A 215 -12.43 18.37 3.35
CA ARG A 215 -12.04 19.68 2.83
C ARG A 215 -10.52 19.92 2.98
N LEU A 216 -9.96 19.54 4.13
CA LEU A 216 -8.53 19.68 4.38
C LEU A 216 -7.71 18.78 3.46
N ILE A 217 -8.07 17.50 3.30
CA ILE A 217 -7.40 16.58 2.38
C ILE A 217 -7.49 17.08 0.93
N GLU A 218 -8.65 17.57 0.48
CA GLU A 218 -8.81 18.08 -0.89
C GLU A 218 -7.85 19.25 -1.19
N VAL A 219 -7.60 20.13 -0.23
CA VAL A 219 -6.61 21.21 -0.35
C VAL A 219 -5.19 20.66 -0.29
N VAL A 220 -4.87 19.85 0.73
CA VAL A 220 -3.50 19.36 1.00
C VAL A 220 -3.01 18.41 -0.08
N ALA A 221 -3.88 17.53 -0.59
CA ALA A 221 -3.56 16.64 -1.71
C ALA A 221 -3.60 17.33 -3.09
N GLY A 222 -3.98 18.61 -3.15
CA GLY A 222 -4.01 19.36 -4.40
C GLY A 222 -5.19 19.00 -5.31
N PHE A 223 -6.29 18.45 -4.79
CA PHE A 223 -7.51 18.18 -5.57
C PHE A 223 -8.31 19.44 -5.84
N VAL A 224 -8.12 20.48 -5.04
CA VAL A 224 -8.64 21.83 -5.25
C VAL A 224 -7.48 22.81 -5.30
N GLU A 225 -7.63 23.85 -6.12
CA GLU A 225 -6.61 24.89 -6.25
C GLU A 225 -6.52 25.74 -4.96
N SER A 226 -5.30 26.03 -4.53
CA SER A 226 -5.02 26.84 -3.35
C SER A 226 -3.72 27.62 -3.50
N GLY A 227 -3.65 28.81 -2.87
CA GLY A 227 -2.38 29.53 -2.71
C GLY A 227 -1.49 28.91 -1.64
N SER A 228 -0.17 29.20 -1.66
CA SER A 228 0.80 28.65 -0.72
C SER A 228 0.40 28.85 0.74
N ARG A 229 -0.06 30.05 1.12
CA ARG A 229 -0.49 30.33 2.49
C ARG A 229 -1.67 29.48 2.94
N GLN A 230 -2.70 29.38 2.10
CA GLN A 230 -3.86 28.53 2.37
C GLN A 230 -3.50 27.05 2.48
N LEU A 231 -2.53 26.59 1.66
CA LEU A 231 -2.03 25.23 1.71
C LEU A 231 -1.33 24.93 3.04
N VAL A 232 -0.44 25.82 3.51
CA VAL A 232 0.25 25.67 4.80
C VAL A 232 -0.75 25.66 5.96
N GLU A 233 -1.71 26.61 5.98
CA GLU A 233 -2.77 26.65 7.00
C GLU A 233 -3.60 25.36 7.03
N ALA A 234 -3.91 24.78 5.86
CA ALA A 234 -4.64 23.52 5.76
C ALA A 234 -3.81 22.32 6.26
N VAL A 235 -2.51 22.26 5.95
CA VAL A 235 -1.59 21.22 6.44
C VAL A 235 -1.48 21.27 7.97
N GLU A 236 -1.25 22.45 8.55
CA GLU A 236 -1.17 22.62 10.01
C GLU A 236 -2.48 22.17 10.70
N LYS A 237 -3.60 22.57 10.14
CA LYS A 237 -4.92 22.20 10.67
C LYS A 237 -5.17 20.69 10.55
N LEU A 238 -4.83 20.08 9.41
CA LEU A 238 -4.98 18.66 9.19
C LEU A 238 -4.16 17.84 10.20
N TRP A 239 -2.90 18.24 10.43
CA TRP A 239 -2.05 17.62 11.44
C TRP A 239 -2.66 17.73 12.84
N GLN A 240 -3.08 18.93 13.24
CA GLN A 240 -3.66 19.19 14.56
C GLN A 240 -4.89 18.32 14.83
N GLU A 241 -5.86 18.31 13.91
CA GLU A 241 -7.09 17.55 14.06
C GLU A 241 -6.84 16.02 14.04
N THR A 242 -5.84 15.56 13.28
CA THR A 242 -5.45 14.16 13.26
C THR A 242 -4.78 13.77 14.58
N MET A 243 -3.91 14.62 15.13
CA MET A 243 -3.25 14.38 16.41
C MET A 243 -4.22 14.39 17.60
N VAL A 244 -5.32 15.13 17.53
CA VAL A 244 -6.40 15.01 18.53
C VAL A 244 -6.92 13.57 18.56
N MET A 245 -7.25 12.97 17.42
CA MET A 245 -7.73 11.59 17.35
C MET A 245 -6.68 10.56 17.83
N VAL A 246 -5.40 10.80 17.52
CA VAL A 246 -4.28 9.94 17.97
C VAL A 246 -4.19 9.97 19.49
N ARG A 247 -4.25 11.14 20.11
CA ARG A 247 -4.24 11.33 21.58
C ARG A 247 -5.47 10.73 22.26
N ASP A 248 -6.64 10.87 21.66
CA ASP A 248 -7.89 10.26 22.18
C ASP A 248 -7.82 8.72 22.22
N ARG A 249 -6.94 8.11 21.42
CA ARG A 249 -6.60 6.67 21.49
C ARG A 249 -5.52 6.35 22.53
N GLY A 250 -5.07 7.32 23.32
CA GLY A 250 -4.01 7.14 24.31
C GLY A 250 -2.61 7.02 23.70
N VAL A 251 -2.44 7.40 22.43
CA VAL A 251 -1.13 7.35 21.74
C VAL A 251 -0.43 8.69 21.86
N THR A 252 0.83 8.67 22.32
CA THR A 252 1.72 9.84 22.35
C THR A 252 2.93 9.62 21.47
N ILE A 253 3.38 10.68 20.78
CA ILE A 253 4.62 10.68 19.96
C ILE A 253 5.74 11.47 20.63
N GLU A 254 5.42 12.23 21.66
CA GLU A 254 6.37 13.06 22.40
C GLU A 254 7.01 12.23 23.51
N SER A 255 8.33 12.39 23.71
CA SER A 255 9.06 11.81 24.84
C SER A 255 9.73 12.93 25.62
N ALA A 256 9.69 12.86 26.94
CA ALA A 256 10.43 13.75 27.82
C ALA A 256 11.93 13.38 27.90
N GLU A 257 12.29 12.17 27.45
CA GLU A 257 13.67 11.65 27.49
C GLU A 257 14.12 11.27 26.08
N ILE A 258 15.42 11.38 25.82
CA ILE A 258 16.04 10.88 24.59
C ILE A 258 16.00 9.36 24.62
N ILE A 259 15.40 8.75 23.60
CA ILE A 259 15.39 7.31 23.42
C ILE A 259 16.78 6.85 22.96
N VAL A 260 17.40 5.95 23.70
CA VAL A 260 18.71 5.32 23.41
C VAL A 260 18.53 3.84 23.10
#